data_5882e343c17b8646d14f3a0bd95073ae
#
_entry.id   5882e343c17b8646d14f3a0bd95073ae
#
_cell.length_a   1.000
_cell.length_b   1.000
_cell.length_c   1.000
_cell.angle_alpha   90.00
_cell.angle_beta   90.00
_cell.angle_gamma   90.00
#
_symmetry.space_group_name_H-M   'P 1'
#
loop_
_entity.id
_entity.type
_entity.pdbx_description
1 polymer ?
#
loop_
_entity_poly.entity_id
_entity_poly.type
_entity_poly.pdbx_seq_one_letter_code
_entity_poly.pdbx_strand_id
1 'polypeptide(L)'
;MSMLDENFNKEMEVFNSNWDSKIKEFEQNSRKMEDEMNLRHKNEMESLAKQLESSANNVIKFPPEYLNLKRSELNLSKQQRFKEAEYVKQKRMAIERDESEKFKKQNNDKFKGKLEKLAHKQFLEKQALRKKIEAGLDALEKERKSGEEKLNRRYKGRTQELSLQQQQEKLLNENENLLKKSIIFITKELLLESSLKNHNIL
;
A
#
# COMPACT_ATOMS: atom_id res chain seq x y z
N MET A 1 -32.38 -25.97 -4.39
CA MET A 1 -31.73 -24.66 -4.61
C MET A 1 -32.39 -24.02 -5.82
N SER A 2 -32.84 -22.78 -5.76
CA SER A 2 -33.50 -22.15 -6.91
C SER A 2 -32.43 -21.71 -7.93
N MET A 3 -32.79 -21.65 -9.22
CA MET A 3 -31.88 -21.06 -10.27
C MET A 3 -31.36 -19.68 -9.88
N LEU A 4 -32.11 -18.92 -9.07
CA LEU A 4 -31.72 -17.62 -8.59
C LEU A 4 -30.50 -17.69 -7.63
N ASP A 5 -30.50 -18.70 -6.73
CA ASP A 5 -29.40 -18.92 -5.77
C ASP A 5 -28.12 -19.33 -6.50
N GLU A 6 -28.23 -20.19 -7.51
CA GLU A 6 -27.10 -20.62 -8.34
C GLU A 6 -26.47 -19.44 -9.11
N ASN A 7 -27.33 -18.61 -9.70
CA ASN A 7 -26.87 -17.41 -10.43
C ASN A 7 -26.20 -16.41 -9.49
N PHE A 8 -26.77 -16.19 -8.30
CA PHE A 8 -26.17 -15.30 -7.30
C PHE A 8 -24.80 -15.81 -6.84
N ASN A 9 -24.68 -17.13 -6.58
CA ASN A 9 -23.41 -17.71 -6.16
C ASN A 9 -22.33 -17.54 -7.24
N LYS A 10 -22.68 -17.76 -8.52
CA LYS A 10 -21.77 -17.52 -9.66
C LYS A 10 -21.38 -16.04 -9.77
N GLU A 11 -22.33 -15.10 -9.65
CA GLU A 11 -22.03 -13.67 -9.64
C GLU A 11 -21.09 -13.30 -8.49
N MET A 12 -21.29 -13.89 -7.30
CA MET A 12 -20.45 -13.65 -6.11
C MET A 12 -19.04 -14.23 -6.28
N GLU A 13 -18.91 -15.42 -6.87
CA GLU A 13 -17.60 -16.01 -7.20
C GLU A 13 -16.79 -15.12 -8.16
N VAL A 14 -17.45 -14.68 -9.25
CA VAL A 14 -16.81 -13.74 -10.22
C VAL A 14 -16.45 -12.43 -9.56
N PHE A 15 -17.33 -11.88 -8.73
CA PHE A 15 -17.06 -10.67 -7.96
C PHE A 15 -15.82 -10.81 -7.06
N ASN A 16 -15.76 -11.90 -6.28
CA ASN A 16 -14.62 -12.17 -5.38
C ASN A 16 -13.34 -12.37 -6.16
N SER A 17 -13.34 -13.17 -7.23
CA SER A 17 -12.16 -13.40 -8.07
C SER A 17 -11.62 -12.10 -8.68
N ASN A 18 -12.50 -11.21 -9.14
CA ASN A 18 -12.12 -9.92 -9.68
C ASN A 18 -11.47 -9.02 -8.61
N TRP A 19 -12.03 -9.02 -7.39
CA TRP A 19 -11.46 -8.23 -6.29
C TRP A 19 -10.14 -8.78 -5.79
N ASP A 20 -10.01 -10.11 -5.67
CA ASP A 20 -8.75 -10.75 -5.30
C ASP A 20 -7.64 -10.45 -6.31
N SER A 21 -8.00 -10.41 -7.62
CA SER A 21 -7.07 -10.01 -8.68
C SER A 21 -6.63 -8.56 -8.56
N LYS A 22 -7.56 -7.63 -8.29
CA LYS A 22 -7.26 -6.20 -8.06
C LYS A 22 -6.36 -5.97 -6.85
N ILE A 23 -6.66 -6.65 -5.73
CA ILE A 23 -5.85 -6.54 -4.51
C ILE A 23 -4.45 -7.06 -4.78
N LYS A 24 -4.32 -8.22 -5.41
CA LYS A 24 -3.03 -8.81 -5.79
C LYS A 24 -2.21 -7.90 -6.71
N GLU A 25 -2.85 -7.28 -7.69
CA GLU A 25 -2.20 -6.29 -8.58
C GLU A 25 -1.71 -5.07 -7.79
N PHE A 26 -2.54 -4.53 -6.91
CA PHE A 26 -2.16 -3.41 -6.04
C PHE A 26 -0.97 -3.76 -5.13
N GLU A 27 -0.96 -4.96 -4.51
CA GLU A 27 0.15 -5.43 -3.68
C GLU A 27 1.44 -5.58 -4.49
N GLN A 28 1.35 -6.13 -5.70
CA GLN A 28 2.51 -6.26 -6.59
C GLN A 28 3.09 -4.89 -6.97
N ASN A 29 2.23 -3.93 -7.31
CA ASN A 29 2.64 -2.58 -7.63
C ASN A 29 3.22 -1.86 -6.40
N SER A 30 2.67 -2.10 -5.22
CA SER A 30 3.20 -1.57 -3.96
C SER A 30 4.60 -2.10 -3.66
N ARG A 31 4.84 -3.40 -3.83
CA ARG A 31 6.18 -4.02 -3.70
C ARG A 31 7.18 -3.42 -4.67
N LYS A 32 6.80 -3.24 -5.95
CA LYS A 32 7.67 -2.57 -6.94
C LYS A 32 8.05 -1.15 -6.50
N MET A 33 7.09 -0.37 -6.00
CA MET A 33 7.39 0.98 -5.49
C MET A 33 8.33 0.96 -4.28
N GLU A 34 8.20 -0.02 -3.38
CA GLU A 34 9.12 -0.21 -2.24
C GLU A 34 10.52 -0.59 -2.70
N ASP A 35 10.65 -1.51 -3.66
CA ASP A 35 11.93 -1.96 -4.22
C ASP A 35 12.64 -0.82 -4.94
N GLU A 36 11.93 -0.08 -5.79
CA GLU A 36 12.48 1.10 -6.49
C GLU A 36 12.96 2.17 -5.50
N MET A 37 12.19 2.44 -4.46
CA MET A 37 12.59 3.37 -3.41
C MET A 37 13.81 2.88 -2.65
N ASN A 38 13.86 1.60 -2.27
CA ASN A 38 15.02 1.02 -1.58
C ASN A 38 16.28 1.07 -2.45
N LEU A 39 16.17 0.79 -3.75
CA LEU A 39 17.28 0.89 -4.69
C LEU A 39 17.78 2.35 -4.81
N ARG A 40 16.86 3.31 -4.93
CA ARG A 40 17.22 4.73 -4.95
C ARG A 40 17.92 5.14 -3.66
N HIS A 41 17.41 4.76 -2.50
CA HIS A 41 18.03 5.05 -1.21
C HIS A 41 19.44 4.46 -1.08
N LYS A 42 19.63 3.23 -1.57
CA LYS A 42 20.96 2.60 -1.62
C LYS A 42 21.92 3.40 -2.49
N ASN A 43 21.50 3.79 -3.69
CA ASN A 43 22.31 4.58 -4.62
C ASN A 43 22.64 5.97 -4.04
N GLU A 44 21.70 6.63 -3.35
CA GLU A 44 21.94 7.91 -2.65
C GLU A 44 23.00 7.76 -1.56
N MET A 45 22.94 6.68 -0.75
CA MET A 45 23.93 6.40 0.29
C MET A 45 25.31 6.11 -0.30
N GLU A 46 25.40 5.30 -1.34
CA GLU A 46 26.67 4.99 -2.03
C GLU A 46 27.27 6.25 -2.68
N SER A 47 26.44 7.07 -3.31
CA SER A 47 26.89 8.35 -3.87
C SER A 47 27.42 9.29 -2.80
N LEU A 48 26.73 9.39 -1.65
CA LEU A 48 27.20 10.19 -0.53
C LEU A 48 28.52 9.65 0.03
N ALA A 49 28.67 8.35 0.19
CA ALA A 49 29.92 7.72 0.64
C ALA A 49 31.08 8.07 -0.28
N LYS A 50 30.92 7.96 -1.60
CA LYS A 50 31.95 8.34 -2.59
C LYS A 50 32.31 9.81 -2.52
N GLN A 51 31.32 10.71 -2.34
CA GLN A 51 31.56 12.14 -2.15
C GLN A 51 32.34 12.43 -0.86
N LEU A 52 32.09 11.67 0.21
CA LEU A 52 32.78 11.81 1.48
C LEU A 52 34.25 11.34 1.37
N GLU A 53 34.49 10.21 0.70
CA GLU A 53 35.85 9.73 0.42
C GLU A 53 36.66 10.73 -0.41
N SER A 54 36.07 11.29 -1.46
CA SER A 54 36.75 12.31 -2.27
C SER A 54 37.02 13.60 -1.48
N SER A 55 36.13 13.95 -0.55
CA SER A 55 36.32 15.13 0.33
C SER A 55 37.34 14.90 1.44
N ALA A 56 37.61 13.65 1.84
CA ALA A 56 38.64 13.32 2.83
C ALA A 56 40.05 13.61 2.32
N ASN A 57 40.26 13.68 1.00
CA ASN A 57 41.54 13.99 0.38
C ASN A 57 41.84 15.51 0.31
N ASN A 58 41.04 16.35 0.96
CA ASN A 58 41.31 17.80 1.01
C ASN A 58 42.58 18.09 1.78
N VAL A 59 43.38 18.98 1.21
CA VAL A 59 44.67 19.42 1.79
C VAL A 59 44.43 20.19 3.08
N ILE A 60 45.14 19.79 4.15
CA ILE A 60 45.12 20.48 5.43
C ILE A 60 45.76 21.86 5.24
N LYS A 61 45.05 22.90 5.61
CA LYS A 61 45.56 24.27 5.62
C LYS A 61 46.20 24.53 6.98
N PHE A 62 47.53 24.54 7.00
CA PHE A 62 48.28 24.85 8.22
C PHE A 62 48.27 26.34 8.53
N PRO A 63 48.30 26.73 9.81
CA PRO A 63 48.36 28.14 10.23
C PRO A 63 49.71 28.77 9.84
N PRO A 64 49.77 30.13 9.75
CA PRO A 64 51.01 30.85 9.42
C PRO A 64 52.19 30.51 10.35
N GLU A 65 51.91 30.22 11.61
CA GLU A 65 52.92 29.82 12.60
C GLU A 65 53.66 28.54 12.16
N TYR A 66 52.94 27.53 11.68
CA TYR A 66 53.52 26.29 11.12
C TYR A 66 54.50 26.60 9.98
N LEU A 67 54.08 27.48 9.06
CA LEU A 67 54.90 27.86 7.91
C LEU A 67 56.16 28.64 8.34
N ASN A 68 56.06 29.51 9.35
CA ASN A 68 57.17 30.23 9.91
C ASN A 68 58.16 29.29 10.60
N LEU A 69 57.69 28.36 11.42
CA LEU A 69 58.52 27.32 12.06
C LEU A 69 59.24 26.46 11.00
N LYS A 70 58.56 26.07 9.93
CA LYS A 70 59.15 25.29 8.83
C LYS A 70 60.30 26.07 8.14
N ARG A 71 60.14 27.40 7.92
CA ARG A 71 61.21 28.26 7.37
C ARG A 71 62.38 28.39 8.35
N SER A 72 62.10 28.60 9.64
CA SER A 72 63.14 28.71 10.70
C SER A 72 63.93 27.41 10.83
N GLU A 73 63.27 26.23 10.83
CA GLU A 73 63.92 24.92 10.83
C GLU A 73 64.90 24.78 9.67
N LEU A 74 64.50 25.13 8.44
CA LEU A 74 65.33 25.09 7.27
C LEU A 74 66.55 26.04 7.36
N ASN A 75 66.33 27.26 7.87
CA ASN A 75 67.39 28.24 8.01
C ASN A 75 68.41 27.82 9.07
N LEU A 76 67.99 27.33 10.22
CA LEU A 76 68.88 26.84 11.29
C LEU A 76 69.67 25.60 10.82
N SER A 77 69.04 24.70 10.05
CA SER A 77 69.73 23.53 9.45
C SER A 77 70.85 23.99 8.48
N LYS A 78 70.61 25.03 7.65
CA LYS A 78 71.59 25.57 6.73
C LYS A 78 72.77 26.24 7.48
N GLN A 79 72.51 26.79 8.68
CA GLN A 79 73.50 27.35 9.56
C GLN A 79 74.24 26.38 10.43
N GLN A 80 73.96 25.04 10.24
CA GLN A 80 74.50 23.90 11.03
C GLN A 80 74.12 23.91 12.52
N ARG A 81 73.10 24.70 12.91
CA ARG A 81 72.59 24.85 14.29
C ARG A 81 71.55 23.70 14.57
N PHE A 82 71.99 22.45 14.52
CA PHE A 82 71.15 21.31 14.53
C PHE A 82 70.32 21.13 15.81
N LYS A 83 70.84 21.47 17.00
CA LYS A 83 70.07 21.37 18.25
C LYS A 83 68.86 22.33 18.28
N GLU A 84 69.02 23.51 17.77
CA GLU A 84 67.95 24.50 17.68
C GLU A 84 66.98 24.20 16.56
N ALA A 85 67.47 23.64 15.45
CA ALA A 85 66.62 23.15 14.38
C ALA A 85 65.69 22.03 14.87
N GLU A 86 66.24 21.06 15.69
CA GLU A 86 65.44 19.99 16.25
C GLU A 86 64.34 20.49 17.22
N TYR A 87 64.66 21.51 18.06
CA TYR A 87 63.65 22.11 18.93
C TYR A 87 62.54 22.79 18.16
N VAL A 88 62.82 23.51 17.08
CA VAL A 88 61.82 24.14 16.21
C VAL A 88 61.00 23.09 15.48
N LYS A 89 61.63 22.00 15.01
CA LYS A 89 60.96 20.89 14.38
C LYS A 89 59.94 20.22 15.33
N GLN A 90 60.30 20.01 16.60
CA GLN A 90 59.37 19.41 17.59
C GLN A 90 58.16 20.32 17.79
N LYS A 91 58.32 21.64 17.88
CA LYS A 91 57.20 22.57 17.93
C LYS A 91 56.34 22.54 16.67
N ARG A 92 56.94 22.49 15.48
CA ARG A 92 56.23 22.37 14.22
C ARG A 92 55.42 21.08 14.16
N MET A 93 56.01 19.95 14.57
CA MET A 93 55.34 18.65 14.59
C MET A 93 54.16 18.58 15.58
N ALA A 94 54.23 19.31 16.71
CA ALA A 94 53.09 19.41 17.63
C ALA A 94 51.91 20.13 16.97
N ILE A 95 52.15 21.27 16.31
CA ILE A 95 51.11 21.99 15.56
C ILE A 95 50.55 21.15 14.43
N GLU A 96 51.40 20.42 13.70
CA GLU A 96 50.98 19.53 12.63
C GLU A 96 50.04 18.43 13.11
N ARG A 97 50.35 17.83 14.27
CA ARG A 97 49.52 16.82 14.90
C ARG A 97 48.16 17.39 15.32
N ASP A 98 48.17 18.50 16.03
CA ASP A 98 46.95 19.15 16.52
C ASP A 98 46.03 19.58 15.38
N GLU A 99 46.58 20.19 14.33
CA GLU A 99 45.79 20.59 13.16
C GLU A 99 45.26 19.38 12.36
N SER A 100 46.03 18.31 12.27
CA SER A 100 45.59 17.07 11.64
C SER A 100 44.44 16.41 12.41
N GLU A 101 44.50 16.39 13.73
CA GLU A 101 43.43 15.86 14.59
C GLU A 101 42.16 16.73 14.50
N LYS A 102 42.29 18.04 14.56
CA LYS A 102 41.17 18.98 14.37
C LYS A 102 40.51 18.78 13.02
N PHE A 103 41.29 18.66 11.96
CA PHE A 103 40.78 18.46 10.59
C PHE A 103 40.01 17.14 10.47
N LYS A 104 40.60 16.05 11.00
CA LYS A 104 39.91 14.71 11.04
C LYS A 104 38.57 14.78 11.77
N LYS A 105 38.59 15.43 12.97
CA LYS A 105 37.38 15.57 13.78
C LYS A 105 36.29 16.38 13.04
N GLN A 106 36.67 17.55 12.51
CA GLN A 106 35.71 18.37 11.76
C GLN A 106 35.11 17.67 10.53
N ASN A 107 35.93 16.91 9.80
CA ASN A 107 35.44 16.15 8.66
C ASN A 107 34.50 15.02 9.11
N ASN A 108 34.84 14.28 10.16
CA ASN A 108 33.97 13.23 10.69
C ASN A 108 32.63 13.82 11.17
N ASP A 109 32.63 14.94 11.87
CA ASP A 109 31.41 15.59 12.35
C ASP A 109 30.52 16.07 11.18
N LYS A 110 31.14 16.67 10.14
CA LYS A 110 30.42 17.03 8.90
C LYS A 110 29.85 15.81 8.18
N PHE A 111 30.58 14.71 8.13
CA PHE A 111 30.14 13.47 7.49
C PHE A 111 28.97 12.85 8.24
N LYS A 112 29.10 12.75 9.56
CA LYS A 112 28.03 12.25 10.44
C LYS A 112 26.76 13.06 10.25
N GLY A 113 26.84 14.39 10.26
CA GLY A 113 25.67 15.25 10.05
C GLY A 113 25.02 15.09 8.68
N LYS A 114 25.80 14.86 7.61
CA LYS A 114 25.22 14.59 6.26
C LYS A 114 24.53 13.22 6.21
N LEU A 115 25.14 12.19 6.79
CA LEU A 115 24.56 10.83 6.85
C LEU A 115 23.26 10.81 7.66
N GLU A 116 23.25 11.49 8.82
CA GLU A 116 22.04 11.59 9.66
C GLU A 116 20.89 12.29 8.94
N LYS A 117 21.17 13.39 8.22
CA LYS A 117 20.16 14.10 7.42
C LYS A 117 19.61 13.22 6.31
N LEU A 118 20.46 12.49 5.60
CA LEU A 118 20.03 11.59 4.54
C LEU A 118 19.19 10.43 5.10
N ALA A 119 19.66 9.80 6.17
CA ALA A 119 18.93 8.72 6.84
C ALA A 119 17.56 9.18 7.34
N HIS A 120 17.47 10.37 7.93
CA HIS A 120 16.20 10.95 8.36
C HIS A 120 15.24 11.21 7.19
N LYS A 121 15.75 11.81 6.08
CA LYS A 121 14.97 12.00 4.84
C LYS A 121 14.41 10.67 4.34
N GLN A 122 15.26 9.65 4.21
CA GLN A 122 14.89 8.31 3.73
C GLN A 122 13.86 7.62 4.66
N PHE A 123 13.98 7.81 5.97
CA PHE A 123 13.00 7.33 6.93
C PHE A 123 11.62 7.95 6.72
N LEU A 124 11.55 9.27 6.53
CA LEU A 124 10.28 9.97 6.26
C LEU A 124 9.64 9.53 4.94
N GLU A 125 10.44 9.33 3.89
CA GLU A 125 9.96 8.83 2.60
C GLU A 125 9.38 7.41 2.73
N LYS A 126 10.04 6.52 3.48
CA LYS A 126 9.52 5.17 3.77
C LYS A 126 8.20 5.22 4.54
N GLN A 127 8.09 6.08 5.54
CA GLN A 127 6.83 6.24 6.27
C GLN A 127 5.70 6.76 5.38
N ALA A 128 6.00 7.75 4.53
CA ALA A 128 5.00 8.30 3.61
C ALA A 128 4.50 7.24 2.60
N LEU A 129 5.41 6.42 2.06
CA LEU A 129 5.03 5.33 1.15
C LEU A 129 4.15 4.30 1.86
N ARG A 130 4.52 3.86 3.07
CA ARG A 130 3.71 2.91 3.86
C ARG A 130 2.30 3.43 4.10
N LYS A 131 2.16 4.67 4.54
CA LYS A 131 0.84 5.31 4.73
C LYS A 131 0.02 5.37 3.43
N LYS A 132 0.69 5.62 2.30
CA LYS A 132 0.04 5.63 0.98
C LYS A 132 -0.47 4.24 0.59
N ILE A 133 0.32 3.19 0.84
CA ILE A 133 -0.07 1.80 0.58
C ILE A 133 -1.23 1.38 1.48
N GLU A 134 -1.16 1.67 2.77
CA GLU A 134 -2.22 1.38 3.73
C GLU A 134 -3.54 2.07 3.34
N ALA A 135 -3.51 3.36 3.06
CA ALA A 135 -4.68 4.10 2.60
C ALA A 135 -5.26 3.56 1.27
N GLY A 136 -4.40 3.07 0.37
CA GLY A 136 -4.83 2.43 -0.86
C GLY A 136 -5.54 1.10 -0.64
N LEU A 137 -5.02 0.25 0.26
CA LEU A 137 -5.68 -1.00 0.65
C LEU A 137 -7.03 -0.74 1.33
N ASP A 138 -7.09 0.20 2.25
CA ASP A 138 -8.34 0.60 2.92
C ASP A 138 -9.40 1.09 1.93
N ALA A 139 -8.98 1.83 0.90
CA ALA A 139 -9.88 2.30 -0.15
C ALA A 139 -10.45 1.12 -0.97
N LEU A 140 -9.59 0.18 -1.37
CA LEU A 140 -10.01 -1.03 -2.10
C LEU A 140 -10.97 -1.89 -1.27
N GLU A 141 -10.71 -2.05 0.02
CA GLU A 141 -11.58 -2.81 0.92
C GLU A 141 -12.96 -2.15 1.07
N LYS A 142 -13.01 -0.82 1.22
CA LYS A 142 -14.27 -0.06 1.25
C LYS A 142 -15.06 -0.19 -0.05
N GLU A 143 -14.39 -0.12 -1.19
CA GLU A 143 -15.02 -0.32 -2.50
C GLU A 143 -15.57 -1.74 -2.65
N ARG A 144 -14.79 -2.76 -2.25
CA ARG A 144 -15.21 -4.18 -2.24
C ARG A 144 -16.48 -4.35 -1.42
N LYS A 145 -16.48 -3.86 -0.19
CA LYS A 145 -17.63 -3.93 0.71
C LYS A 145 -18.87 -3.25 0.13
N SER A 146 -18.71 -2.05 -0.42
CA SER A 146 -19.81 -1.34 -1.10
C SER A 146 -20.36 -2.10 -2.30
N GLY A 147 -19.48 -2.73 -3.08
CA GLY A 147 -19.87 -3.59 -4.21
C GLY A 147 -20.64 -4.83 -3.78
N GLU A 148 -20.15 -5.51 -2.75
CA GLU A 148 -20.82 -6.68 -2.15
C GLU A 148 -22.21 -6.34 -1.60
N GLU A 149 -22.34 -5.22 -0.90
CA GLU A 149 -23.63 -4.74 -0.39
C GLU A 149 -24.63 -4.45 -1.53
N LYS A 150 -24.16 -3.90 -2.66
CA LYS A 150 -25.01 -3.67 -3.84
C LYS A 150 -25.48 -5.00 -4.46
N LEU A 151 -24.60 -5.98 -4.55
CA LEU A 151 -24.91 -7.30 -5.06
C LEU A 151 -25.96 -7.99 -4.17
N ASN A 152 -25.75 -7.97 -2.86
CA ASN A 152 -26.68 -8.53 -1.88
C ASN A 152 -28.06 -7.85 -1.89
N ARG A 153 -28.12 -6.51 -2.06
CA ARG A 153 -29.39 -5.80 -2.19
C ARG A 153 -30.16 -6.21 -3.44
N ARG A 154 -29.47 -6.34 -4.59
CA ARG A 154 -30.09 -6.83 -5.82
C ARG A 154 -30.66 -8.23 -5.66
N TYR A 155 -29.91 -9.13 -5.03
CA TYR A 155 -30.35 -10.50 -4.77
C TYR A 155 -31.60 -10.53 -3.88
N LYS A 156 -31.60 -9.78 -2.76
CA LYS A 156 -32.77 -9.67 -1.87
C LYS A 156 -34.02 -9.15 -2.61
N GLY A 157 -33.87 -8.12 -3.43
CA GLY A 157 -34.98 -7.59 -4.25
C GLY A 157 -35.56 -8.65 -5.18
N ARG A 158 -34.71 -9.36 -5.95
CA ARG A 158 -35.15 -10.44 -6.84
C ARG A 158 -35.83 -11.57 -6.10
N THR A 159 -35.32 -11.94 -4.91
CA THR A 159 -35.93 -13.00 -4.08
C THR A 159 -37.33 -12.58 -3.60
N GLN A 160 -37.51 -11.33 -3.21
CA GLN A 160 -38.81 -10.78 -2.81
C GLN A 160 -39.82 -10.76 -3.98
N GLU A 161 -39.38 -10.29 -5.14
CA GLU A 161 -40.22 -10.30 -6.37
C GLU A 161 -40.67 -11.70 -6.73
N LEU A 162 -39.76 -12.66 -6.74
CA LEU A 162 -40.08 -14.07 -7.02
C LEU A 162 -41.05 -14.63 -6.00
N SER A 163 -40.89 -14.35 -4.71
CA SER A 163 -41.82 -14.79 -3.66
C SER A 163 -43.22 -14.20 -3.87
N LEU A 164 -43.34 -12.93 -4.22
CA LEU A 164 -44.63 -12.30 -4.53
C LEU A 164 -45.29 -12.90 -5.75
N GLN A 165 -44.53 -13.15 -6.83
CA GLN A 165 -45.06 -13.84 -8.01
C GLN A 165 -45.59 -15.24 -7.69
N GLN A 166 -44.85 -16.04 -6.92
CA GLN A 166 -45.30 -17.36 -6.50
C GLN A 166 -46.57 -17.33 -5.64
N GLN A 167 -46.72 -16.32 -4.77
CA GLN A 167 -47.92 -16.11 -4.00
C GLN A 167 -49.13 -15.77 -4.88
N GLN A 168 -48.94 -14.88 -5.86
CA GLN A 168 -49.99 -14.54 -6.82
C GLN A 168 -50.44 -15.74 -7.67
N GLU A 169 -49.49 -16.51 -8.18
CA GLU A 169 -49.78 -17.74 -8.93
C GLU A 169 -50.57 -18.76 -8.12
N LYS A 170 -50.20 -18.94 -6.83
CA LYS A 170 -50.97 -19.83 -5.92
C LYS A 170 -52.42 -19.35 -5.76
N LEU A 171 -52.64 -18.08 -5.51
CA LEU A 171 -53.98 -17.49 -5.36
C LEU A 171 -54.81 -17.64 -6.65
N LEU A 172 -54.21 -17.42 -7.83
CA LEU A 172 -54.88 -17.63 -9.10
C LEU A 172 -55.29 -19.09 -9.29
N ASN A 173 -54.40 -20.03 -9.04
CA ASN A 173 -54.69 -21.49 -9.14
C ASN A 173 -55.76 -21.92 -8.14
N GLU A 174 -55.78 -21.38 -6.92
CA GLU A 174 -56.83 -21.66 -5.93
C GLU A 174 -58.20 -21.15 -6.40
N ASN A 175 -58.24 -19.92 -6.92
CA ASN A 175 -59.47 -19.33 -7.49
C ASN A 175 -60.00 -20.10 -8.70
N GLU A 176 -59.13 -20.53 -9.62
CA GLU A 176 -59.52 -21.39 -10.74
C GLU A 176 -60.10 -22.72 -10.28
N ASN A 177 -59.51 -23.35 -9.26
CA ASN A 177 -59.98 -24.59 -8.69
C ASN A 177 -61.36 -24.43 -8.02
N LEU A 178 -61.60 -23.31 -7.34
CA LEU A 178 -62.91 -22.98 -6.75
C LEU A 178 -63.96 -22.78 -7.84
N LEU A 179 -63.63 -22.04 -8.91
CA LEU A 179 -64.55 -21.87 -10.05
C LEU A 179 -64.91 -23.21 -10.72
N LYS A 180 -63.93 -24.07 -10.97
CA LYS A 180 -64.16 -25.42 -11.53
C LYS A 180 -65.11 -26.23 -10.64
N LYS A 181 -64.92 -26.21 -9.31
CA LYS A 181 -65.82 -26.91 -8.34
C LYS A 181 -67.21 -26.32 -8.36
N SER A 182 -67.36 -25.00 -8.42
CA SER A 182 -68.70 -24.35 -8.49
C SER A 182 -69.42 -24.68 -9.78
N ILE A 183 -68.73 -24.70 -10.92
CA ILE A 183 -69.33 -25.11 -12.21
C ILE A 183 -69.79 -26.57 -12.16
N ILE A 184 -68.99 -27.48 -11.62
CA ILE A 184 -69.34 -28.89 -11.47
C ILE A 184 -70.62 -29.07 -10.57
N PHE A 185 -70.66 -28.26 -9.50
CA PHE A 185 -71.82 -28.30 -8.59
C PHE A 185 -73.12 -27.86 -9.31
N ILE A 186 -73.08 -26.68 -9.96
CA ILE A 186 -74.20 -26.13 -10.72
C ILE A 186 -74.68 -27.13 -11.83
N THR A 187 -73.73 -27.69 -12.57
CA THR A 187 -74.13 -28.68 -13.63
C THR A 187 -74.77 -29.90 -13.07
N LYS A 188 -74.35 -30.40 -11.88
CA LYS A 188 -75.03 -31.50 -11.20
C LYS A 188 -76.44 -31.15 -10.77
N GLU A 189 -76.64 -29.96 -10.19
CA GLU A 189 -78.02 -29.54 -9.81
C GLU A 189 -78.94 -29.44 -11.01
N LEU A 190 -78.49 -28.80 -12.11
CA LEU A 190 -79.28 -28.73 -13.36
C LEU A 190 -79.64 -30.09 -13.95
N LEU A 191 -78.70 -31.04 -13.86
CA LEU A 191 -78.98 -32.41 -14.32
C LEU A 191 -80.03 -33.15 -13.43
N LEU A 192 -79.96 -32.91 -12.10
CA LEU A 192 -80.95 -33.45 -11.17
C LEU A 192 -82.32 -32.85 -11.38
N GLU A 193 -82.41 -31.53 -11.58
CA GLU A 193 -83.73 -30.88 -11.93
C GLU A 193 -84.30 -31.34 -13.25
N SER A 194 -83.49 -31.56 -14.27
CA SER A 194 -83.92 -32.06 -15.57
C SER A 194 -84.41 -33.51 -15.46
N SER A 195 -83.76 -34.32 -14.64
CA SER A 195 -84.17 -35.70 -14.34
C SER A 195 -85.52 -35.78 -13.59
N LEU A 196 -85.75 -34.90 -12.61
CA LEU A 196 -86.99 -34.82 -11.85
C LEU A 196 -88.20 -34.34 -12.74
N LYS A 197 -87.94 -33.41 -13.66
CA LYS A 197 -88.96 -32.92 -14.61
C LYS A 197 -89.40 -34.05 -15.58
N ASN A 198 -88.50 -34.89 -16.02
CA ASN A 198 -88.80 -35.99 -16.90
C ASN A 198 -89.54 -37.14 -16.19
N HIS A 199 -89.45 -37.28 -14.85
CA HIS A 199 -90.25 -38.29 -14.10
C HIS A 199 -91.68 -37.82 -13.76
N ASN A 200 -92.02 -36.56 -13.85
CA ASN A 200 -93.33 -36.00 -13.59
C ASN A 200 -94.23 -35.90 -14.85
N ILE A 201 -93.83 -36.43 -16.02
CA ILE A 201 -94.54 -36.41 -17.28
C ILE A 201 -95.08 -37.82 -17.69
N LEU A 202 -94.94 -38.85 -16.84
CA LEU A 202 -95.56 -40.14 -16.98
C LEU A 202 -96.64 -40.35 -15.92
#